data_d616ca9f4a59a4da4780ed2b34a633e3
#
_entry.id   d616ca9f4a59a4da4780ed2b34a633e3
#
_cell.length_a   1.000
_cell.length_b   1.000
_cell.length_c   1.000
_cell.angle_alpha   90.00
_cell.angle_beta   90.00
_cell.angle_gamma   90.00
#
_symmetry.space_group_name_H-M   'P 1'
#
loop_
_entity.id
_entity.type
_entity.pdbx_description
1 polymer ?
#
loop_
_entity_poly.entity_id
_entity_poly.type
_entity_poly.pdbx_seq_one_letter_code
_entity_poly.pdbx_strand_id
1 'polypeptide(L)'
;MEFGILMGDQPVESSPTEHLDLMLRKIEAAQEAGFKYLTIGQHFLYDGFRWLQPIPLLSRLAAELDDDVRLGTTVLVGPVHHPVILAEELATLDIITRGRLVVGIGTGYLPAEYETMGVPFKQRYQLLDELIEVMTKLWTQERVTHHGKFWNIEDAPTHIRPLQDPRPPIWLGAMKENGVRRAARLGDVWTITPQQTVDQVEELIRIYVDERVAAGLPLNKLPLRRELMIGRDFDDAVNNFAAVARVKYEAYADRGMDLLSDEAVRDGFVDTIRDHVLLGSAEDVRNQISDIAARLPIGPLLIRPHWPGMDAEQTAAYLKKVGDEVVKPLAGLESTSFEKAMGAVGAR
;
A
#
# COMPACT_ATOMS: atom_id res chain seq x y z
N MET A 1 13.69 -8.14 -8.40
CA MET A 1 12.65 -7.46 -7.59
C MET A 1 11.45 -7.19 -8.47
N GLU A 2 10.25 -7.35 -7.95
CA GLU A 2 9.03 -6.94 -8.63
C GLU A 2 8.67 -5.51 -8.24
N PHE A 3 8.09 -4.80 -9.19
CA PHE A 3 7.65 -3.42 -9.00
C PHE A 3 6.13 -3.31 -9.15
N GLY A 4 5.55 -2.39 -8.41
CA GLY A 4 4.13 -2.05 -8.55
C GLY A 4 3.91 -0.54 -8.54
N ILE A 5 2.72 -0.12 -8.94
CA ILE A 5 2.30 1.26 -8.85
C ILE A 5 1.21 1.47 -7.80
N LEU A 6 1.28 2.63 -7.16
CA LEU A 6 0.21 3.17 -6.35
C LEU A 6 -0.67 4.03 -7.25
N MET A 7 -1.89 3.57 -7.48
CA MET A 7 -2.92 4.38 -8.12
C MET A 7 -3.51 5.32 -7.08
N GLY A 8 -3.76 6.56 -7.45
CA GLY A 8 -4.08 7.57 -6.46
C GLY A 8 -5.33 8.38 -6.77
N ASP A 9 -5.47 9.30 -5.88
CA ASP A 9 -6.35 10.44 -5.85
C ASP A 9 -6.15 11.38 -7.04
N GLN A 10 -7.19 12.14 -7.35
CA GLN A 10 -7.17 13.28 -8.26
C GLN A 10 -7.81 14.49 -7.59
N PRO A 11 -7.41 15.71 -7.91
CA PRO A 11 -8.10 16.92 -7.47
C PRO A 11 -9.59 16.87 -7.82
N VAL A 12 -10.43 17.46 -6.97
CA VAL A 12 -11.90 17.46 -7.15
C VAL A 12 -12.35 18.23 -8.39
N GLU A 13 -11.52 19.15 -8.90
CA GLU A 13 -11.77 19.96 -10.10
C GLU A 13 -11.74 19.13 -11.38
N SER A 14 -11.05 17.97 -11.38
CA SER A 14 -11.06 17.07 -12.53
C SER A 14 -12.41 16.38 -12.69
N SER A 15 -12.78 16.04 -13.93
CA SER A 15 -13.99 15.25 -14.19
C SER A 15 -13.86 13.82 -13.60
N PRO A 16 -14.93 13.24 -12.99
CA PRO A 16 -14.90 11.85 -12.55
C PRO A 16 -14.64 10.84 -13.65
N THR A 17 -15.15 11.09 -14.85
CA THR A 17 -14.94 10.23 -16.03
C THR A 17 -13.51 10.34 -16.55
N GLU A 18 -12.97 11.55 -16.64
CA GLU A 18 -11.56 11.76 -17.00
C GLU A 18 -10.62 11.11 -15.99
N HIS A 19 -10.98 11.11 -14.68
CA HIS A 19 -10.21 10.38 -13.67
C HIS A 19 -10.18 8.88 -13.94
N LEU A 20 -11.31 8.26 -14.32
CA LEU A 20 -11.36 6.85 -14.69
C LEU A 20 -10.56 6.58 -15.97
N ASP A 21 -10.72 7.41 -17.01
CA ASP A 21 -9.98 7.27 -18.26
C ASP A 21 -8.47 7.40 -18.04
N LEU A 22 -8.04 8.32 -17.20
CA LEU A 22 -6.64 8.46 -16.80
C LEU A 22 -6.13 7.19 -16.09
N MET A 23 -6.93 6.58 -15.22
CA MET A 23 -6.54 5.31 -14.58
C MET A 23 -6.40 4.16 -15.57
N LEU A 24 -7.27 4.05 -16.56
CA LEU A 24 -7.17 3.04 -17.62
C LEU A 24 -5.88 3.20 -18.43
N ARG A 25 -5.54 4.43 -18.83
CA ARG A 25 -4.28 4.70 -19.53
C ARG A 25 -3.03 4.46 -18.68
N LYS A 26 -3.10 4.75 -17.37
CA LYS A 26 -2.01 4.42 -16.43
C LYS A 26 -1.72 2.93 -16.37
N ILE A 27 -2.76 2.09 -16.40
CA ILE A 27 -2.63 0.64 -16.40
C ILE A 27 -1.89 0.15 -17.63
N GLU A 28 -2.31 0.57 -18.81
CA GLU A 28 -1.66 0.23 -20.07
C GLU A 28 -0.16 0.58 -20.03
N ALA A 29 0.14 1.83 -19.72
CA ALA A 29 1.52 2.31 -19.61
C ALA A 29 2.33 1.59 -18.52
N ALA A 30 1.73 1.23 -17.39
CA ALA A 30 2.40 0.51 -16.32
C ALA A 30 2.75 -0.93 -16.72
N GLN A 31 1.87 -1.64 -17.42
CA GLN A 31 2.13 -2.98 -17.94
C GLN A 31 3.30 -2.97 -18.93
N GLU A 32 3.27 -2.05 -19.91
CA GLU A 32 4.36 -1.86 -20.88
C GLU A 32 5.70 -1.49 -20.19
N ALA A 33 5.62 -0.75 -19.09
CA ALA A 33 6.76 -0.38 -18.27
C ALA A 33 7.31 -1.53 -17.41
N GLY A 34 6.60 -2.66 -17.31
CA GLY A 34 7.03 -3.85 -16.59
C GLY A 34 6.59 -3.93 -15.13
N PHE A 35 5.62 -3.13 -14.72
CA PHE A 35 5.03 -3.22 -13.38
C PHE A 35 4.15 -4.46 -13.23
N LYS A 36 4.28 -5.16 -12.08
CA LYS A 36 3.60 -6.42 -11.78
C LYS A 36 2.56 -6.31 -10.65
N TYR A 37 2.45 -5.15 -10.01
CA TYR A 37 1.43 -4.86 -9.01
C TYR A 37 0.75 -3.53 -9.31
N LEU A 38 -0.58 -3.56 -9.21
CA LEU A 38 -1.42 -2.37 -9.26
C LEU A 38 -2.19 -2.27 -7.96
N THR A 39 -1.98 -1.20 -7.20
CA THR A 39 -2.60 -1.04 -5.90
C THR A 39 -3.29 0.30 -5.72
N ILE A 40 -4.41 0.30 -4.96
CA ILE A 40 -5.25 1.47 -4.74
C ILE A 40 -5.51 1.65 -3.25
N GLY A 41 -5.36 2.88 -2.75
CA GLY A 41 -5.74 3.25 -1.38
C GLY A 41 -7.23 3.56 -1.26
N GLN A 42 -7.71 3.66 -0.02
CA GLN A 42 -9.09 4.06 0.29
C GLN A 42 -9.13 5.28 1.21
N HIS A 43 -9.96 6.22 0.84
CA HIS A 43 -10.44 7.30 1.71
C HIS A 43 -11.92 7.56 1.44
N PHE A 44 -12.60 8.08 2.45
CA PHE A 44 -14.01 8.47 2.37
C PHE A 44 -14.14 9.97 2.61
N LEU A 45 -14.91 10.64 1.76
CA LEU A 45 -15.22 12.07 1.89
C LEU A 45 -13.98 12.95 2.16
N TYR A 46 -12.89 12.64 1.45
CA TYR A 46 -11.61 13.31 1.61
C TYR A 46 -11.65 14.68 0.92
N ASP A 47 -11.48 15.73 1.70
CA ASP A 47 -11.56 17.10 1.20
C ASP A 47 -10.42 17.41 0.20
N GLY A 48 -10.77 18.12 -0.89
CA GLY A 48 -9.83 18.54 -1.93
C GLY A 48 -9.42 17.45 -2.93
N PHE A 49 -9.65 16.16 -2.62
CA PHE A 49 -9.26 15.05 -3.49
C PHE A 49 -10.35 14.01 -3.66
N ARG A 50 -10.51 13.52 -4.89
CA ARG A 50 -11.42 12.43 -5.21
C ARG A 50 -10.71 11.09 -5.11
N TRP A 51 -11.29 10.20 -4.29
CA TRP A 51 -10.88 8.80 -4.18
C TRP A 51 -11.98 7.92 -4.75
N LEU A 52 -11.71 7.30 -5.91
CA LEU A 52 -12.60 6.26 -6.41
C LEU A 52 -12.47 5.02 -5.53
N GLN A 53 -13.61 4.44 -5.14
CA GLN A 53 -13.61 3.33 -4.19
C GLN A 53 -12.93 2.09 -4.78
N PRO A 54 -12.02 1.43 -4.03
CA PRO A 54 -11.11 0.41 -4.57
C PRO A 54 -11.82 -0.80 -5.15
N ILE A 55 -12.79 -1.40 -4.46
CA ILE A 55 -13.37 -2.68 -4.88
C ILE A 55 -14.08 -2.59 -6.23
N PRO A 56 -15.04 -1.67 -6.47
CA PRO A 56 -15.66 -1.53 -7.78
C PRO A 56 -14.68 -1.09 -8.86
N LEU A 57 -13.69 -0.24 -8.49
CA LEU A 57 -12.68 0.20 -9.44
C LEU A 57 -11.77 -0.97 -9.86
N LEU A 58 -11.22 -1.74 -8.92
CA LEU A 58 -10.38 -2.89 -9.20
C LEU A 58 -11.12 -3.95 -10.03
N SER A 59 -12.43 -4.14 -9.80
CA SER A 59 -13.26 -5.02 -10.62
C SER A 59 -13.32 -4.57 -12.09
N ARG A 60 -13.44 -3.25 -12.33
CA ARG A 60 -13.38 -2.70 -13.70
C ARG A 60 -11.99 -2.83 -14.31
N LEU A 61 -10.94 -2.56 -13.54
CA LEU A 61 -9.57 -2.57 -14.03
C LEU A 61 -9.04 -3.99 -14.30
N ALA A 62 -9.56 -5.00 -13.62
CA ALA A 62 -9.13 -6.39 -13.76
C ALA A 62 -9.24 -6.93 -15.21
N ALA A 63 -10.18 -6.41 -15.97
CA ALA A 63 -10.39 -6.79 -17.37
C ALA A 63 -9.30 -6.26 -18.33
N GLU A 64 -8.56 -5.24 -17.91
CA GLU A 64 -7.53 -4.59 -18.73
C GLU A 64 -6.10 -5.08 -18.38
N LEU A 65 -5.98 -5.99 -17.41
CA LEU A 65 -4.68 -6.40 -16.89
C LEU A 65 -4.24 -7.77 -17.39
N ASP A 66 -2.96 -7.86 -17.73
CA ASP A 66 -2.30 -9.11 -18.04
C ASP A 66 -2.40 -10.11 -16.87
N ASP A 67 -2.38 -11.41 -17.21
CA ASP A 67 -2.58 -12.49 -16.23
C ASP A 67 -1.47 -12.57 -15.16
N ASP A 68 -0.31 -11.96 -15.38
CA ASP A 68 0.82 -11.93 -14.45
C ASP A 68 0.85 -10.67 -13.58
N VAL A 69 -0.12 -9.76 -13.73
CA VAL A 69 -0.25 -8.55 -12.92
C VAL A 69 -1.21 -8.78 -11.76
N ARG A 70 -0.74 -8.53 -10.54
CA ARG A 70 -1.54 -8.59 -9.31
C ARG A 70 -2.24 -7.26 -9.03
N LEU A 71 -3.47 -7.35 -8.55
CA LEU A 71 -4.25 -6.19 -8.11
C LEU A 71 -4.35 -6.20 -6.59
N GLY A 72 -4.41 -5.02 -5.99
CA GLY A 72 -4.56 -4.97 -4.54
C GLY A 72 -5.00 -3.63 -4.00
N THR A 73 -5.25 -3.64 -2.72
CA THR A 73 -5.52 -2.42 -1.96
C THR A 73 -4.30 -2.05 -1.11
N THR A 74 -4.06 -0.74 -0.90
CA THR A 74 -2.95 -0.24 -0.06
C THR A 74 -3.27 1.11 0.56
N VAL A 75 -4.16 1.11 1.53
CA VAL A 75 -4.90 0.03 2.21
C VAL A 75 -6.37 0.38 2.28
N LEU A 76 -7.24 -0.63 2.47
CA LEU A 76 -8.62 -0.41 2.91
C LEU A 76 -8.65 0.08 4.36
N VAL A 77 -9.59 0.96 4.68
CA VAL A 77 -9.88 1.36 6.06
C VAL A 77 -10.79 0.30 6.69
N GLY A 78 -10.19 -0.82 7.14
CA GLY A 78 -10.92 -2.03 7.55
C GLY A 78 -12.05 -1.79 8.56
N PRO A 79 -11.81 -1.09 9.68
CA PRO A 79 -12.79 -0.98 10.78
C PRO A 79 -14.11 -0.28 10.43
N VAL A 80 -14.19 0.42 9.30
CA VAL A 80 -15.45 1.06 8.88
C VAL A 80 -16.33 0.14 8.03
N HIS A 81 -15.86 -1.08 7.74
CA HIS A 81 -16.59 -2.07 6.96
C HIS A 81 -17.25 -3.14 7.86
N HIS A 82 -18.34 -3.70 7.37
CA HIS A 82 -18.92 -4.91 7.96
C HIS A 82 -18.19 -6.15 7.42
N PRO A 83 -17.69 -7.08 8.27
CA PRO A 83 -16.84 -8.20 7.85
C PRO A 83 -17.46 -9.13 6.82
N VAL A 84 -18.78 -9.39 6.91
CA VAL A 84 -19.46 -10.27 5.95
C VAL A 84 -19.49 -9.62 4.56
N ILE A 85 -19.90 -8.35 4.49
CA ILE A 85 -19.96 -7.62 3.22
C ILE A 85 -18.56 -7.57 2.59
N LEU A 86 -17.57 -7.14 3.37
CA LEU A 86 -16.20 -7.00 2.86
C LEU A 86 -15.59 -8.35 2.45
N ALA A 87 -15.87 -9.42 3.19
CA ALA A 87 -15.38 -10.76 2.85
C ALA A 87 -15.96 -11.27 1.53
N GLU A 88 -17.27 -11.12 1.30
CA GLU A 88 -17.92 -11.55 0.06
C GLU A 88 -17.51 -10.68 -1.14
N GLU A 89 -17.39 -9.37 -0.96
CA GLU A 89 -16.92 -8.47 -2.02
C GLU A 89 -15.47 -8.78 -2.43
N LEU A 90 -14.56 -9.00 -1.47
CA LEU A 90 -13.17 -9.34 -1.76
C LEU A 90 -13.02 -10.77 -2.32
N ALA A 91 -13.82 -11.73 -1.87
CA ALA A 91 -13.84 -13.07 -2.48
C ALA A 91 -14.34 -13.01 -3.93
N THR A 92 -15.39 -12.21 -4.20
CA THR A 92 -15.89 -11.96 -5.55
C THR A 92 -14.81 -11.28 -6.41
N LEU A 93 -14.11 -10.30 -5.87
CA LEU A 93 -13.01 -9.64 -6.58
C LEU A 93 -11.86 -10.63 -6.86
N ASP A 94 -11.55 -11.53 -5.94
CA ASP A 94 -10.54 -12.57 -6.16
C ASP A 94 -10.93 -13.52 -7.29
N ILE A 95 -12.21 -13.89 -7.39
CA ILE A 95 -12.76 -14.66 -8.51
C ILE A 95 -12.64 -13.88 -9.83
N ILE A 96 -13.03 -12.61 -9.85
CA ILE A 96 -12.92 -11.73 -11.03
C ILE A 96 -11.46 -11.60 -11.48
N THR A 97 -10.53 -11.46 -10.54
CA THR A 97 -9.10 -11.35 -10.82
C THR A 97 -8.41 -12.70 -11.06
N ARG A 98 -9.14 -13.81 -11.04
CA ARG A 98 -8.61 -15.16 -11.21
C ARG A 98 -7.48 -15.50 -10.23
N GLY A 99 -7.66 -15.14 -8.95
CA GLY A 99 -6.71 -15.43 -7.89
C GLY A 99 -5.48 -14.51 -7.86
N ARG A 100 -5.60 -13.29 -8.37
CA ARG A 100 -4.52 -12.29 -8.39
C ARG A 100 -4.68 -11.18 -7.36
N LEU A 101 -5.71 -11.26 -6.52
CA LEU A 101 -5.99 -10.24 -5.51
C LEU A 101 -4.98 -10.28 -4.37
N VAL A 102 -4.60 -9.08 -3.91
CA VAL A 102 -3.89 -8.83 -2.66
C VAL A 102 -4.73 -7.89 -1.80
N VAL A 103 -4.99 -8.27 -0.55
CA VAL A 103 -5.82 -7.47 0.36
C VAL A 103 -4.93 -6.67 1.31
N GLY A 104 -4.63 -5.45 0.94
CA GLY A 104 -3.99 -4.50 1.85
C GLY A 104 -5.05 -3.82 2.73
N ILE A 105 -4.91 -3.92 4.04
CA ILE A 105 -5.88 -3.42 5.01
C ILE A 105 -5.18 -2.73 6.18
N GLY A 106 -5.80 -1.74 6.78
CA GLY A 106 -5.27 -1.01 7.92
C GLY A 106 -6.37 -0.34 8.73
N THR A 107 -5.96 0.34 9.81
CA THR A 107 -6.91 1.05 10.67
C THR A 107 -7.34 2.41 10.14
N GLY A 108 -6.70 2.95 9.11
CA GLY A 108 -6.87 4.37 8.79
C GLY A 108 -6.36 5.29 9.91
N TYR A 109 -6.32 6.58 9.64
CA TYR A 109 -5.80 7.58 10.58
C TYR A 109 -6.71 8.80 10.76
N LEU A 110 -7.74 8.97 9.93
CA LEU A 110 -8.61 10.13 9.95
C LEU A 110 -9.82 9.91 10.89
N PRO A 111 -9.93 10.63 12.02
CA PRO A 111 -11.09 10.53 12.90
C PRO A 111 -12.41 10.87 12.21
N ALA A 112 -12.41 11.84 11.29
CA ALA A 112 -13.60 12.29 10.57
C ALA A 112 -14.26 11.18 9.72
N GLU A 113 -13.46 10.26 9.12
CA GLU A 113 -14.00 9.10 8.39
C GLU A 113 -14.80 8.20 9.33
N TYR A 114 -14.28 7.96 10.52
CA TYR A 114 -14.93 7.13 11.54
C TYR A 114 -16.20 7.77 12.09
N GLU A 115 -16.16 9.06 12.37
CA GLU A 115 -17.30 9.82 12.87
C GLU A 115 -18.45 9.79 11.86
N THR A 116 -18.14 10.04 10.58
CA THR A 116 -19.13 10.00 9.50
C THR A 116 -19.75 8.61 9.33
N MET A 117 -18.97 7.55 9.50
CA MET A 117 -19.44 6.17 9.41
C MET A 117 -20.10 5.66 10.71
N GLY A 118 -20.15 6.47 11.77
CA GLY A 118 -20.71 6.08 13.06
C GLY A 118 -19.88 5.02 13.80
N VAL A 119 -18.59 4.89 13.47
CA VAL A 119 -17.68 3.89 14.04
C VAL A 119 -16.79 4.52 15.12
N PRO A 120 -16.65 3.92 16.31
CA PRO A 120 -15.82 4.50 17.37
C PRO A 120 -14.34 4.47 17.03
N PHE A 121 -13.72 5.60 16.71
CA PHE A 121 -12.29 5.72 16.34
C PHE A 121 -11.34 5.09 17.37
N LYS A 122 -11.66 5.21 18.68
CA LYS A 122 -10.83 4.64 19.76
C LYS A 122 -10.79 3.11 19.74
N GLN A 123 -11.77 2.45 19.13
CA GLN A 123 -11.88 0.99 19.04
C GLN A 123 -11.32 0.43 17.73
N ARG A 124 -10.81 1.26 16.83
CA ARG A 124 -10.38 0.87 15.48
C ARG A 124 -9.41 -0.32 15.43
N TYR A 125 -8.54 -0.45 16.42
CA TYR A 125 -7.59 -1.56 16.47
C TYR A 125 -8.29 -2.89 16.78
N GLN A 126 -9.20 -2.89 17.75
CA GLN A 126 -9.96 -4.10 18.11
C GLN A 126 -10.96 -4.48 17.01
N LEU A 127 -11.59 -3.49 16.37
CA LEU A 127 -12.43 -3.69 15.20
C LEU A 127 -11.66 -4.34 14.05
N LEU A 128 -10.45 -3.86 13.77
CA LEU A 128 -9.60 -4.46 12.73
C LEU A 128 -9.24 -5.91 13.06
N ASP A 129 -8.86 -6.19 14.31
CA ASP A 129 -8.47 -7.52 14.74
C ASP A 129 -9.62 -8.52 14.55
N GLU A 130 -10.83 -8.18 15.01
CA GLU A 130 -12.02 -9.02 14.86
C GLU A 130 -12.50 -9.11 13.39
N LEU A 131 -12.40 -8.01 12.62
CA LEU A 131 -12.70 -8.00 11.19
C LEU A 131 -11.89 -9.05 10.44
N ILE A 132 -10.56 -9.05 10.64
CA ILE A 132 -9.65 -9.98 9.95
C ILE A 132 -9.93 -11.42 10.37
N GLU A 133 -10.21 -11.66 11.64
CA GLU A 133 -10.58 -12.99 12.14
C GLU A 133 -11.85 -13.50 11.45
N VAL A 134 -12.91 -12.68 11.43
CA VAL A 134 -14.19 -13.06 10.82
C VAL A 134 -14.05 -13.27 9.31
N MET A 135 -13.37 -12.36 8.62
CA MET A 135 -13.13 -12.51 7.18
C MET A 135 -12.35 -13.80 6.88
N THR A 136 -11.31 -14.10 7.66
CA THR A 136 -10.53 -15.32 7.48
C THR A 136 -11.39 -16.57 7.65
N LYS A 137 -12.26 -16.61 8.67
CA LYS A 137 -13.21 -17.72 8.85
C LYS A 137 -14.16 -17.86 7.66
N LEU A 138 -14.73 -16.74 7.19
CA LEU A 138 -15.65 -16.72 6.03
C LEU A 138 -14.99 -17.22 4.73
N TRP A 139 -13.70 -17.03 4.57
CA TRP A 139 -12.96 -17.48 3.39
C TRP A 139 -12.50 -18.93 3.44
N THR A 140 -12.30 -19.49 4.67
CA THR A 140 -11.64 -20.78 4.85
C THR A 140 -12.52 -21.90 5.40
N GLN A 141 -13.70 -21.58 5.96
CA GLN A 141 -14.62 -22.55 6.54
C GLN A 141 -15.88 -22.69 5.70
N GLU A 142 -16.54 -23.85 5.74
CA GLU A 142 -17.81 -24.09 5.02
C GLU A 142 -19.01 -23.47 5.73
N ARG A 143 -18.93 -23.41 7.05
CA ARG A 143 -19.91 -22.72 7.91
C ARG A 143 -19.18 -21.98 9.01
N VAL A 144 -19.66 -20.80 9.37
CA VAL A 144 -19.04 -19.93 10.36
C VAL A 144 -20.00 -19.68 11.52
N THR A 145 -19.49 -19.92 12.72
CA THR A 145 -20.02 -19.40 13.97
C THR A 145 -18.95 -18.49 14.60
N HIS A 146 -19.33 -17.30 14.96
CA HIS A 146 -18.46 -16.32 15.61
C HIS A 146 -19.25 -15.50 16.64
N HIS A 147 -18.78 -15.50 17.86
CA HIS A 147 -19.34 -14.69 18.96
C HIS A 147 -18.23 -13.73 19.42
N GLY A 148 -18.21 -12.55 18.83
CA GLY A 148 -17.19 -11.56 19.09
C GLY A 148 -17.70 -10.37 19.91
N LYS A 149 -16.86 -9.39 20.06
CA LYS A 149 -17.21 -8.14 20.73
C LYS A 149 -18.07 -7.24 19.85
N PHE A 150 -17.87 -7.27 18.55
CA PHE A 150 -18.51 -6.37 17.58
C PHE A 150 -19.45 -7.08 16.65
N TRP A 151 -19.19 -8.36 16.32
CA TRP A 151 -20.02 -9.12 15.39
C TRP A 151 -20.37 -10.49 15.95
N ASN A 152 -21.60 -10.93 15.66
CA ASN A 152 -22.08 -12.25 15.97
C ASN A 152 -22.61 -12.89 14.70
N ILE A 153 -22.15 -14.11 14.40
CA ILE A 153 -22.57 -14.91 13.25
C ILE A 153 -22.94 -16.30 13.81
N GLU A 154 -24.11 -16.81 13.44
CA GLU A 154 -24.58 -18.10 13.89
C GLU A 154 -24.77 -19.05 12.71
N ASP A 155 -23.95 -20.11 12.67
CA ASP A 155 -24.01 -21.20 11.71
C ASP A 155 -24.26 -20.78 10.24
N ALA A 156 -23.57 -19.72 9.80
CA ALA A 156 -23.74 -19.13 8.47
C ALA A 156 -22.98 -19.95 7.40
N PRO A 157 -23.62 -20.33 6.29
CA PRO A 157 -22.92 -21.00 5.19
C PRO A 157 -22.08 -20.01 4.38
N THR A 158 -20.92 -20.46 3.89
CA THR A 158 -19.99 -19.64 3.11
C THR A 158 -19.86 -20.15 1.68
N HIS A 159 -20.76 -19.71 0.80
CA HIS A 159 -20.79 -20.15 -0.60
C HIS A 159 -19.87 -19.31 -1.52
N ILE A 160 -19.61 -18.06 -1.16
CA ILE A 160 -18.70 -17.18 -1.91
C ILE A 160 -17.35 -17.20 -1.20
N ARG A 161 -16.42 -17.98 -1.74
CA ARG A 161 -15.05 -18.07 -1.24
C ARG A 161 -14.07 -17.68 -2.33
N PRO A 162 -12.89 -17.14 -1.97
CA PRO A 162 -11.87 -16.77 -2.94
C PRO A 162 -11.33 -17.99 -3.71
N LEU A 163 -10.71 -17.75 -4.85
CA LEU A 163 -10.00 -18.80 -5.62
C LEU A 163 -8.64 -19.14 -4.99
N GLN A 164 -8.01 -18.17 -4.33
CA GLN A 164 -6.72 -18.40 -3.69
C GLN A 164 -6.88 -19.28 -2.45
N ASP A 165 -5.99 -20.27 -2.29
CA ASP A 165 -5.95 -21.20 -1.17
C ASP A 165 -4.80 -20.85 -0.23
N PRO A 166 -5.03 -20.70 1.08
CA PRO A 166 -6.33 -20.75 1.76
C PRO A 166 -7.19 -19.50 1.56
N ARG A 167 -6.62 -18.37 1.09
CA ARG A 167 -7.27 -17.08 0.86
C ARG A 167 -6.31 -16.07 0.19
N PRO A 168 -6.79 -14.92 -0.31
CA PRO A 168 -5.91 -13.83 -0.75
C PRO A 168 -4.96 -13.40 0.37
N PRO A 169 -3.69 -13.07 0.05
CA PRO A 169 -2.75 -12.59 1.04
C PRO A 169 -3.20 -11.26 1.65
N ILE A 170 -3.16 -11.18 2.98
CA ILE A 170 -3.48 -9.98 3.75
C ILE A 170 -2.20 -9.20 4.04
N TRP A 171 -2.12 -7.99 3.53
CA TRP A 171 -1.04 -7.03 3.78
C TRP A 171 -1.50 -6.02 4.81
N LEU A 172 -0.93 -6.04 6.02
CA LEU A 172 -1.28 -5.12 7.08
C LEU A 172 -0.36 -3.91 7.11
N GLY A 173 -0.95 -2.72 6.97
CA GLY A 173 -0.24 -1.44 7.10
C GLY A 173 0.06 -1.12 8.57
N ALA A 174 1.33 -0.82 8.90
CA ALA A 174 1.75 -0.43 10.22
C ALA A 174 2.98 0.49 10.20
N MET A 175 3.06 1.43 11.18
CA MET A 175 4.15 2.39 11.30
C MET A 175 4.85 2.35 12.66
N LYS A 176 4.19 1.86 13.70
CA LYS A 176 4.69 1.83 15.08
C LYS A 176 4.71 0.39 15.59
N GLU A 177 5.50 0.12 16.60
CA GLU A 177 5.74 -1.20 17.19
C GLU A 177 4.46 -2.02 17.38
N ASN A 178 3.45 -1.51 18.10
CA ASN A 178 2.20 -2.24 18.34
C ASN A 178 1.45 -2.60 17.05
N GLY A 179 1.53 -1.76 16.02
CA GLY A 179 0.98 -2.05 14.69
C GLY A 179 1.76 -3.15 13.98
N VAL A 180 3.10 -3.13 14.06
CA VAL A 180 3.97 -4.14 13.47
C VAL A 180 3.77 -5.50 14.13
N ARG A 181 3.65 -5.55 15.48
CA ARG A 181 3.27 -6.78 16.20
C ARG A 181 1.93 -7.34 15.74
N ARG A 182 0.92 -6.46 15.54
CA ARG A 182 -0.38 -6.84 14.98
C ARG A 182 -0.22 -7.39 13.56
N ALA A 183 0.50 -6.70 12.69
CA ALA A 183 0.74 -7.11 11.31
C ALA A 183 1.43 -8.49 11.24
N ALA A 184 2.37 -8.73 12.14
CA ALA A 184 3.07 -10.01 12.23
C ALA A 184 2.14 -11.17 12.62
N ARG A 185 1.15 -10.93 13.49
CA ARG A 185 0.24 -12.00 13.97
C ARG A 185 -0.96 -12.24 13.08
N LEU A 186 -1.54 -11.19 12.50
CA LEU A 186 -2.83 -11.25 11.81
C LEU A 186 -2.71 -11.21 10.29
N GLY A 187 -1.64 -10.61 9.75
CA GLY A 187 -1.39 -10.53 8.32
C GLY A 187 -0.46 -11.63 7.80
N ASP A 188 -0.37 -11.73 6.50
CA ASP A 188 0.66 -12.54 5.84
C ASP A 188 1.98 -11.78 5.74
N VAL A 189 1.89 -10.46 5.59
CA VAL A 189 3.03 -9.55 5.62
C VAL A 189 2.66 -8.20 6.24
N TRP A 190 3.66 -7.55 6.78
CA TRP A 190 3.63 -6.13 7.12
C TRP A 190 3.96 -5.32 5.87
N THR A 191 3.06 -4.44 5.40
CA THR A 191 3.36 -3.49 4.33
C THR A 191 3.93 -2.20 4.90
N ILE A 192 5.15 -1.86 4.46
CA ILE A 192 5.92 -0.71 4.94
C ILE A 192 5.40 0.55 4.25
N THR A 193 5.10 1.58 5.05
CA THR A 193 4.55 2.85 4.55
C THR A 193 5.65 3.77 3.99
N PRO A 194 5.34 4.70 3.07
CA PRO A 194 6.34 5.59 2.50
C PRO A 194 6.93 6.57 3.53
N GLN A 195 6.27 6.80 4.66
CA GLN A 195 6.71 7.74 5.70
C GLN A 195 7.77 7.17 6.65
N GLN A 196 8.10 5.88 6.55
CA GLN A 196 9.13 5.26 7.40
C GLN A 196 10.49 5.33 6.71
N THR A 197 11.51 5.81 7.42
CA THR A 197 12.88 5.74 6.95
C THR A 197 13.37 4.29 6.96
N VAL A 198 14.45 4.01 6.24
CA VAL A 198 15.06 2.66 6.23
C VAL A 198 15.52 2.27 7.63
N ASP A 199 16.10 3.20 8.40
CA ASP A 199 16.56 2.96 9.76
C ASP A 199 15.41 2.60 10.71
N GLN A 200 14.29 3.33 10.64
CA GLN A 200 13.07 2.99 11.40
C GLN A 200 12.52 1.60 11.07
N VAL A 201 12.58 1.22 9.80
CA VAL A 201 12.15 -0.12 9.38
C VAL A 201 13.10 -1.20 9.90
N GLU A 202 14.41 -0.99 9.88
CA GLU A 202 15.39 -1.93 10.45
C GLU A 202 15.15 -2.20 11.94
N GLU A 203 14.83 -1.17 12.72
CA GLU A 203 14.49 -1.33 14.15
C GLU A 203 13.23 -2.19 14.35
N LEU A 204 12.22 -1.99 13.50
CA LEU A 204 10.94 -2.69 13.59
C LEU A 204 10.97 -4.12 13.02
N ILE A 205 11.91 -4.43 12.13
CA ILE A 205 12.04 -5.78 11.55
C ILE A 205 12.28 -6.84 12.62
N ARG A 206 13.09 -6.55 13.64
CA ARG A 206 13.33 -7.50 14.75
C ARG A 206 12.01 -7.85 15.45
N ILE A 207 11.20 -6.86 15.76
CA ILE A 207 9.90 -7.03 16.39
C ILE A 207 8.98 -7.89 15.50
N TYR A 208 8.95 -7.60 14.20
CA TYR A 208 8.17 -8.37 13.26
C TYR A 208 8.59 -9.84 13.21
N VAL A 209 9.90 -10.11 13.13
CA VAL A 209 10.46 -11.46 13.06
C VAL A 209 10.17 -12.24 14.35
N ASP A 210 10.42 -11.63 15.52
CA ASP A 210 10.20 -12.27 16.82
C ASP A 210 8.74 -12.72 16.97
N GLU A 211 7.76 -11.88 16.61
CA GLU A 211 6.34 -12.23 16.65
C GLU A 211 5.98 -13.35 15.66
N ARG A 212 6.52 -13.31 14.43
CA ARG A 212 6.27 -14.36 13.42
C ARG A 212 6.83 -15.71 13.86
N VAL A 213 8.07 -15.72 14.33
CA VAL A 213 8.74 -16.94 14.82
C VAL A 213 8.01 -17.50 16.04
N ALA A 214 7.63 -16.66 17.00
CA ALA A 214 6.87 -17.09 18.18
C ALA A 214 5.51 -17.70 17.82
N ALA A 215 4.88 -17.23 16.74
CA ALA A 215 3.62 -17.73 16.24
C ALA A 215 3.76 -18.92 15.25
N GLY A 216 4.99 -19.36 14.90
CA GLY A 216 5.22 -20.40 13.90
C GLY A 216 4.81 -20.02 12.48
N LEU A 217 4.79 -18.73 12.17
CA LEU A 217 4.33 -18.20 10.88
C LEU A 217 5.52 -17.95 9.93
N PRO A 218 5.34 -18.11 8.60
CA PRO A 218 6.42 -17.91 7.62
C PRO A 218 6.86 -16.45 7.54
N LEU A 219 8.13 -16.24 7.21
CA LEU A 219 8.72 -14.93 6.94
C LEU A 219 8.68 -14.65 5.43
N ASN A 220 7.67 -13.94 4.99
CA ASN A 220 7.54 -13.48 3.61
C ASN A 220 8.15 -12.08 3.44
N LYS A 221 8.80 -11.83 2.30
CA LYS A 221 9.36 -10.51 1.99
C LYS A 221 8.30 -9.41 2.08
N LEU A 222 8.73 -8.23 2.57
CA LEU A 222 7.84 -7.15 2.94
C LEU A 222 7.59 -6.18 1.78
N PRO A 223 6.34 -5.92 1.39
CA PRO A 223 6.03 -4.86 0.43
C PRO A 223 6.47 -3.50 0.97
N LEU A 224 7.26 -2.78 0.19
CA LEU A 224 7.69 -1.42 0.53
C LEU A 224 7.02 -0.41 -0.39
N ARG A 225 6.47 0.66 0.17
CA ARG A 225 5.93 1.78 -0.60
C ARG A 225 6.92 2.95 -0.58
N ARG A 226 7.13 3.58 -1.75
CA ARG A 226 7.93 4.82 -1.89
C ARG A 226 7.31 5.74 -2.93
N GLU A 227 7.54 7.01 -2.77
CA GLU A 227 7.33 8.00 -3.81
C GLU A 227 8.62 8.13 -4.63
N LEU A 228 8.51 8.55 -5.89
CA LEU A 228 9.65 8.59 -6.80
C LEU A 228 9.56 9.79 -7.73
N MET A 229 10.70 10.48 -7.92
CA MET A 229 10.84 11.50 -8.95
C MET A 229 12.23 11.41 -9.59
N ILE A 230 12.27 11.20 -10.91
CA ILE A 230 13.50 11.20 -11.70
C ILE A 230 13.70 12.60 -12.29
N GLY A 231 14.81 13.23 -11.95
CA GLY A 231 15.31 14.47 -12.54
C GLY A 231 16.57 14.24 -13.39
N ARG A 232 17.21 15.32 -13.78
CA ARG A 232 18.58 15.30 -14.37
C ARG A 232 19.63 14.97 -13.30
N ASP A 233 19.40 15.49 -12.10
CA ASP A 233 20.18 15.33 -10.89
C ASP A 233 19.25 15.42 -9.66
N PHE A 234 19.83 15.40 -8.45
CA PHE A 234 19.06 15.46 -7.21
C PHE A 234 18.29 16.75 -7.05
N ASP A 235 18.89 17.90 -7.36
CA ASP A 235 18.26 19.21 -7.18
C ASP A 235 17.08 19.40 -8.16
N ASP A 236 17.24 18.96 -9.41
CA ASP A 236 16.16 18.95 -10.41
C ASP A 236 15.02 18.04 -9.98
N ALA A 237 15.32 16.84 -9.46
CA ALA A 237 14.31 15.92 -8.96
C ALA A 237 13.54 16.50 -7.76
N VAL A 238 14.23 17.11 -6.81
CA VAL A 238 13.63 17.78 -5.65
C VAL A 238 12.71 18.91 -6.07
N ASN A 239 13.16 19.79 -6.99
CA ASN A 239 12.35 20.90 -7.48
C ASN A 239 11.08 20.41 -8.20
N ASN A 240 11.22 19.40 -9.06
CA ASN A 240 10.08 18.80 -9.76
C ASN A 240 9.11 18.12 -8.77
N PHE A 241 9.64 17.42 -7.78
CA PHE A 241 8.81 16.79 -6.74
C PHE A 241 8.08 17.82 -5.89
N ALA A 242 8.76 18.86 -5.42
CA ALA A 242 8.17 19.92 -4.62
C ALA A 242 7.03 20.65 -5.35
N ALA A 243 7.19 20.87 -6.65
CA ALA A 243 6.17 21.52 -7.46
C ALA A 243 4.82 20.78 -7.50
N VAL A 244 4.85 19.43 -7.40
CA VAL A 244 3.65 18.59 -7.53
C VAL A 244 3.18 17.96 -6.22
N ALA A 245 4.09 17.76 -5.26
CA ALA A 245 3.80 17.02 -4.02
C ALA A 245 3.49 17.92 -2.82
N ARG A 246 3.99 19.17 -2.79
CA ARG A 246 3.87 20.07 -1.64
C ARG A 246 2.43 20.20 -1.14
N VAL A 247 1.47 20.49 -2.03
CA VAL A 247 0.04 20.65 -1.66
C VAL A 247 -0.50 19.39 -0.94
N LYS A 248 -0.10 18.20 -1.39
CA LYS A 248 -0.51 16.95 -0.78
C LYS A 248 0.13 16.74 0.59
N TYR A 249 1.40 17.07 0.75
CA TYR A 249 2.11 16.96 2.03
C TYR A 249 1.56 17.94 3.06
N GLU A 250 1.25 19.18 2.65
CA GLU A 250 0.57 20.16 3.48
C GLU A 250 -0.80 19.64 3.94
N ALA A 251 -1.59 19.07 3.00
CA ALA A 251 -2.88 18.47 3.35
C ALA A 251 -2.77 17.27 4.31
N TYR A 252 -1.69 16.50 4.27
CA TYR A 252 -1.42 15.42 5.21
C TYR A 252 -1.03 15.96 6.59
N ALA A 253 -0.19 16.99 6.65
CA ALA A 253 0.23 17.65 7.88
C ALA A 253 -0.98 18.27 8.61
N ASP A 254 -1.81 19.03 7.91
CA ASP A 254 -3.03 19.64 8.45
C ASP A 254 -4.01 18.62 9.05
N ARG A 255 -3.95 17.35 8.60
CA ARG A 255 -4.82 16.26 9.08
C ARG A 255 -4.19 15.35 10.13
N GLY A 256 -3.06 15.77 10.68
CA GLY A 256 -2.42 15.09 11.83
C GLY A 256 -1.77 13.75 11.48
N MET A 257 -1.19 13.61 10.28
CA MET A 257 -0.33 12.48 9.98
C MET A 257 0.96 12.62 10.80
N ASP A 258 1.09 11.82 11.85
CA ASP A 258 2.10 11.89 12.94
C ASP A 258 3.57 12.08 12.52
N LEU A 259 3.92 11.80 11.26
CA LEU A 259 5.29 11.85 10.73
C LEU A 259 5.60 13.11 9.91
N LEU A 260 4.60 13.96 9.68
CA LEU A 260 4.73 15.20 8.93
C LEU A 260 4.21 16.32 9.82
N SER A 261 5.08 16.97 10.60
CA SER A 261 4.68 18.17 11.34
C SER A 261 4.54 19.34 10.37
N ASP A 262 3.59 20.24 10.66
CA ASP A 262 3.38 21.48 9.89
C ASP A 262 4.68 22.27 9.70
N GLU A 263 5.53 22.34 10.75
CA GLU A 263 6.79 23.05 10.74
C GLU A 263 7.81 22.35 9.81
N ALA A 264 7.93 21.02 9.87
CA ALA A 264 8.83 20.26 9.01
C ALA A 264 8.44 20.37 7.53
N VAL A 265 7.14 20.38 7.21
CA VAL A 265 6.64 20.51 5.82
C VAL A 265 6.83 21.92 5.29
N ARG A 266 6.63 22.96 6.11
CA ARG A 266 6.73 24.35 5.67
C ARG A 266 8.16 24.85 5.54
N ASP A 267 9.00 24.53 6.53
CA ASP A 267 10.34 25.12 6.66
C ASP A 267 11.47 24.14 6.26
N GLY A 268 11.21 22.83 6.30
CA GLY A 268 12.19 21.78 6.01
C GLY A 268 11.72 20.73 5.01
N PHE A 269 10.87 21.10 4.02
CA PHE A 269 10.28 20.14 3.08
C PHE A 269 11.31 19.21 2.42
N VAL A 270 12.43 19.74 1.96
CA VAL A 270 13.49 18.97 1.29
C VAL A 270 14.12 17.95 2.24
N ASP A 271 14.40 18.35 3.48
CA ASP A 271 14.99 17.45 4.48
C ASP A 271 13.97 16.38 4.91
N THR A 272 12.70 16.77 5.02
CA THR A 272 11.61 15.83 5.35
C THR A 272 11.44 14.74 4.27
N ILE A 273 11.57 15.07 3.00
CA ILE A 273 11.36 14.11 1.91
C ILE A 273 12.59 13.28 1.57
N ARG A 274 13.78 13.74 1.91
CA ARG A 274 15.08 13.14 1.51
C ARG A 274 15.18 11.65 1.81
N ASP A 275 14.71 11.22 2.98
CA ASP A 275 14.81 9.84 3.45
C ASP A 275 13.57 8.99 3.13
N HIS A 276 12.55 9.60 2.52
CA HIS A 276 11.26 8.97 2.26
C HIS A 276 10.95 8.81 0.77
N VAL A 277 11.56 9.64 -0.08
CA VAL A 277 11.29 9.71 -1.51
C VAL A 277 12.53 9.31 -2.28
N LEU A 278 12.37 8.55 -3.35
CA LEU A 278 13.45 8.19 -4.27
C LEU A 278 13.66 9.35 -5.26
N LEU A 279 14.77 10.08 -5.11
CA LEU A 279 15.04 11.33 -5.83
C LEU A 279 16.42 11.33 -6.49
N GLY A 280 16.50 11.88 -7.69
CA GLY A 280 17.75 12.09 -8.40
C GLY A 280 17.69 11.70 -9.87
N SER A 281 18.84 11.49 -10.49
CA SER A 281 18.92 10.86 -11.80
C SER A 281 18.40 9.41 -11.74
N ALA A 282 18.13 8.80 -12.88
CA ALA A 282 17.73 7.39 -12.92
C ALA A 282 18.80 6.47 -12.29
N GLU A 283 20.07 6.82 -12.39
CA GLU A 283 21.18 6.09 -11.74
C GLU A 283 21.11 6.24 -10.22
N ASP A 284 20.92 7.45 -9.72
CA ASP A 284 20.77 7.70 -8.28
C ASP A 284 19.59 6.93 -7.69
N VAL A 285 18.45 6.93 -8.38
CA VAL A 285 17.25 6.16 -7.96
C VAL A 285 17.53 4.65 -7.95
N ARG A 286 18.23 4.10 -8.96
CA ARG A 286 18.61 2.68 -8.94
C ARG A 286 19.56 2.35 -7.79
N ASN A 287 20.51 3.22 -7.50
CA ASN A 287 21.44 3.04 -6.38
C ASN A 287 20.69 3.07 -5.04
N GLN A 288 19.79 4.03 -4.82
CA GLN A 288 18.95 4.10 -3.62
C GLN A 288 18.11 2.84 -3.45
N ILE A 289 17.49 2.32 -4.52
CA ILE A 289 16.72 1.08 -4.47
C ILE A 289 17.61 -0.12 -4.13
N SER A 290 18.80 -0.17 -4.70
CA SER A 290 19.77 -1.25 -4.45
C SER A 290 20.26 -1.23 -3.00
N ASP A 291 20.53 -0.05 -2.44
CA ASP A 291 20.90 0.14 -1.04
C ASP A 291 19.77 -0.29 -0.08
N ILE A 292 18.55 0.09 -0.38
CA ILE A 292 17.36 -0.36 0.39
C ILE A 292 17.25 -1.88 0.33
N ALA A 293 17.38 -2.49 -0.85
CA ALA A 293 17.30 -3.93 -1.03
C ALA A 293 18.44 -4.69 -0.32
N ALA A 294 19.62 -4.09 -0.23
CA ALA A 294 20.74 -4.67 0.52
C ALA A 294 20.51 -4.69 2.04
N ARG A 295 19.71 -3.74 2.55
CA ARG A 295 19.42 -3.55 3.98
C ARG A 295 18.13 -4.23 4.44
N LEU A 296 17.08 -4.20 3.62
CA LEU A 296 15.74 -4.64 3.99
C LEU A 296 15.28 -5.88 3.19
N PRO A 297 14.61 -6.88 3.84
CA PRO A 297 14.06 -8.06 3.18
C PRO A 297 12.75 -7.72 2.46
N ILE A 298 12.82 -6.80 1.48
CA ILE A 298 11.65 -6.32 0.76
C ILE A 298 11.24 -7.23 -0.40
N GLY A 299 9.92 -7.33 -0.62
CA GLY A 299 9.28 -8.00 -1.76
C GLY A 299 9.00 -7.01 -2.89
N PRO A 300 7.75 -6.79 -3.29
CA PRO A 300 7.46 -5.78 -4.29
C PRO A 300 7.73 -4.37 -3.76
N LEU A 301 8.40 -3.56 -4.59
CA LEU A 301 8.53 -2.14 -4.36
C LEU A 301 7.38 -1.42 -5.09
N LEU A 302 6.45 -0.87 -4.30
CA LEU A 302 5.31 -0.11 -4.81
C LEU A 302 5.68 1.36 -4.88
N ILE A 303 5.73 1.92 -6.07
CA ILE A 303 6.12 3.32 -6.26
C ILE A 303 4.93 4.18 -6.70
N ARG A 304 4.97 5.45 -6.36
CA ARG A 304 4.08 6.46 -6.90
C ARG A 304 4.86 7.31 -7.91
N PRO A 305 4.77 7.00 -9.20
CA PRO A 305 5.49 7.72 -10.25
C PRO A 305 4.63 8.79 -10.92
N HIS A 306 3.43 9.07 -10.44
CA HIS A 306 2.52 10.06 -11.00
C HIS A 306 1.96 10.96 -9.91
N TRP A 307 1.63 12.19 -10.28
CA TRP A 307 1.22 13.24 -9.35
C TRP A 307 -0.06 13.92 -9.82
N PRO A 308 -0.87 14.46 -8.91
CA PRO A 308 -2.02 15.29 -9.29
C PRO A 308 -1.61 16.41 -10.24
N GLY A 309 -2.40 16.61 -11.31
CA GLY A 309 -2.15 17.62 -12.33
C GLY A 309 -1.38 17.14 -13.56
N MET A 310 -0.79 15.95 -13.54
CA MET A 310 -0.28 15.31 -14.76
C MET A 310 -1.44 14.81 -15.61
N ASP A 311 -1.43 15.15 -16.89
CA ASP A 311 -2.37 14.58 -17.86
C ASP A 311 -2.02 13.12 -18.21
N ALA A 312 -2.85 12.50 -19.05
CA ALA A 312 -2.69 11.08 -19.40
C ALA A 312 -1.41 10.81 -20.20
N GLU A 313 -1.02 11.72 -21.10
CA GLU A 313 0.17 11.57 -21.94
C GLU A 313 1.44 11.77 -21.12
N GLN A 314 1.48 12.80 -20.28
CA GLN A 314 2.58 13.04 -19.35
C GLN A 314 2.77 11.86 -18.39
N THR A 315 1.66 11.32 -17.85
CA THR A 315 1.69 10.18 -16.95
C THR A 315 2.23 8.93 -17.67
N ALA A 316 1.74 8.62 -18.88
CA ALA A 316 2.19 7.47 -19.65
C ALA A 316 3.68 7.59 -20.05
N ALA A 317 4.10 8.78 -20.52
CA ALA A 317 5.48 9.04 -20.86
C ALA A 317 6.41 8.90 -19.64
N TYR A 318 5.98 9.38 -18.47
CA TYR A 318 6.76 9.26 -17.25
C TYR A 318 6.82 7.82 -16.73
N LEU A 319 5.71 7.07 -16.77
CA LEU A 319 5.70 5.63 -16.45
C LEU A 319 6.64 4.85 -17.37
N LYS A 320 6.61 5.13 -18.67
CA LYS A 320 7.56 4.52 -19.61
C LYS A 320 9.01 4.84 -19.26
N LYS A 321 9.33 6.10 -18.96
CA LYS A 321 10.68 6.51 -18.51
C LYS A 321 11.11 5.73 -17.27
N VAL A 322 10.26 5.68 -16.23
CA VAL A 322 10.55 4.91 -15.00
C VAL A 322 10.71 3.42 -15.31
N GLY A 323 9.88 2.88 -16.20
CA GLY A 323 9.99 1.50 -16.65
C GLY A 323 11.32 1.19 -17.30
N ASP A 324 11.70 1.96 -18.30
CA ASP A 324 12.91 1.72 -19.08
C ASP A 324 14.20 2.00 -18.28
N GLU A 325 14.20 3.05 -17.45
CA GLU A 325 15.39 3.52 -16.75
C GLU A 325 15.57 2.94 -15.33
N VAL A 326 14.50 2.44 -14.69
CA VAL A 326 14.57 1.93 -13.30
C VAL A 326 14.03 0.50 -13.17
N VAL A 327 12.80 0.24 -13.62
CA VAL A 327 12.12 -1.05 -13.36
C VAL A 327 12.82 -2.20 -14.10
N LYS A 328 12.99 -2.08 -15.41
CA LYS A 328 13.61 -3.13 -16.25
C LYS A 328 15.06 -3.40 -15.86
N PRO A 329 15.93 -2.39 -15.62
CA PRO A 329 17.30 -2.63 -15.14
C PRO A 329 17.38 -3.33 -13.79
N LEU A 330 16.39 -3.17 -12.91
CA LEU A 330 16.35 -3.77 -11.58
C LEU A 330 15.47 -5.03 -11.47
N ALA A 331 14.93 -5.55 -12.56
CA ALA A 331 14.02 -6.71 -12.54
C ALA A 331 14.63 -7.96 -11.87
N GLY A 332 15.95 -8.15 -11.99
CA GLY A 332 16.70 -9.25 -11.36
C GLY A 332 17.24 -8.95 -9.96
N LEU A 333 17.03 -7.75 -9.41
CA LEU A 333 17.56 -7.38 -8.11
C LEU A 333 16.94 -8.25 -7.01
N GLU A 334 17.77 -8.83 -6.15
CA GLU A 334 17.33 -9.55 -4.96
C GLU A 334 17.56 -8.71 -3.71
N SER A 335 16.57 -8.69 -2.82
CA SER A 335 16.73 -8.08 -1.50
C SER A 335 17.38 -9.04 -0.51
N THR A 336 17.95 -8.47 0.56
CA THR A 336 18.56 -9.24 1.64
C THR A 336 17.57 -10.23 2.29
N SER A 337 18.07 -11.22 3.02
CA SER A 337 17.24 -12.12 3.84
C SER A 337 16.93 -11.48 5.20
N PHE A 338 15.90 -11.98 5.88
CA PHE A 338 15.60 -11.58 7.27
C PHE A 338 16.75 -11.86 8.22
N GLU A 339 17.44 -12.98 8.06
CA GLU A 339 18.58 -13.34 8.89
C GLU A 339 19.72 -12.33 8.78
N LYS A 340 20.07 -11.93 7.55
CA LYS A 340 21.10 -10.91 7.30
C LYS A 340 20.69 -9.54 7.80
N ALA A 341 19.43 -9.14 7.58
CA ALA A 341 18.91 -7.85 8.06
C ALA A 341 18.98 -7.77 9.60
N MET A 342 18.60 -8.84 10.31
CA MET A 342 18.69 -8.89 11.77
C MET A 342 20.13 -8.88 12.30
N GLY A 343 21.05 -9.55 11.61
CA GLY A 343 22.49 -9.56 11.97
C GLY A 343 23.13 -8.17 11.88
N ALA A 344 22.74 -7.37 10.89
CA ALA A 344 23.24 -6.01 10.70
C ALA A 344 22.77 -5.04 11.82
N VAL A 345 21.54 -5.22 12.31
CA VAL A 345 20.99 -4.40 13.43
C VAL A 345 21.68 -4.71 14.76
N GLY A 346 22.17 -5.94 14.98
CA GLY A 346 22.88 -6.34 16.20
C GLY A 346 24.37 -5.92 16.25
N ALA A 347 24.92 -5.46 15.12
CA ALA A 347 26.32 -5.05 15.00
C ALA A 347 26.52 -3.52 15.07
N ARG A 348 25.47 -2.73 15.12
CA ARG A 348 25.46 -1.28 15.36
C ARG A 348 25.08 -1.00 16.81
#